data_733ef3f56d76f45984f3a9bf31926e6b
#
_entry.id   733ef3f56d76f45984f3a9bf31926e6b
#
_cell.length_a   1.000
_cell.length_b   1.000
_cell.length_c   1.000
_cell.angle_alpha   90.00
_cell.angle_beta   90.00
_cell.angle_gamma   90.00
#
_symmetry.space_group_name_H-M   'P 1'
#
loop_
_entity.id
_entity.type
_entity.pdbx_description
1 polymer ?
#
loop_
_entity_poly.entity_id
_entity_poly.type
_entity_poly.pdbx_seq_one_letter_code
_entity_poly.pdbx_strand_id
1 'polypeptide(L)'
;MDVNLVGLQHGRIKRGLLKLLFFIDIPVILSEVMPRQADQLARKLLSKKASSVFTAPTPEMLDQPNYEKASLVSKKLIGKSMSLQSWYLFPKIKDVQNILHYENIKVFEIHPELSFRAMNNEKVILESKKTDEGFKIRKSLLDKHFLDLNFDAIRTKYQKKDVMDNDILDALVVLWSAKRIANNQASYIPKIPEKPNMQIVY
;
A
#
# COMPACT_ATOMS: atom_id res chain seq x y z
N MET A 1 2.31 8.61 -16.18
CA MET A 1 2.77 8.64 -14.76
C MET A 1 2.81 7.22 -14.28
N ASP A 2 4.00 6.69 -14.17
CA ASP A 2 4.21 5.25 -14.04
C ASP A 2 3.87 4.77 -12.64
N VAL A 3 3.05 3.71 -12.59
CA VAL A 3 2.86 2.91 -11.39
C VAL A 3 4.24 2.34 -11.04
N ASN A 4 4.78 2.67 -9.87
CA ASN A 4 6.07 2.13 -9.43
C ASN A 4 5.99 0.61 -9.32
N LEU A 5 6.45 -0.07 -10.37
CA LEU A 5 6.64 -1.52 -10.42
C LEU A 5 7.88 -1.89 -9.61
N VAL A 6 7.69 -2.36 -8.39
CA VAL A 6 8.78 -2.91 -7.57
C VAL A 6 8.76 -4.42 -7.67
N GLY A 7 9.74 -4.97 -8.39
CA GLY A 7 10.20 -6.33 -8.20
C GLY A 7 9.59 -7.44 -9.07
N LEU A 8 10.22 -7.72 -10.20
CA LEU A 8 10.14 -9.02 -10.91
C LEU A 8 11.11 -10.01 -10.25
N GLN A 9 10.63 -11.06 -9.58
CA GLN A 9 11.45 -12.22 -9.25
C GLN A 9 11.23 -13.33 -10.29
N HIS A 10 12.32 -13.74 -10.95
CA HIS A 10 12.34 -14.90 -11.84
C HIS A 10 12.42 -16.18 -11.00
N GLY A 11 11.27 -16.83 -10.77
CA GLY A 11 11.22 -18.23 -10.30
C GLY A 11 11.24 -19.19 -11.51
N ARG A 12 11.89 -20.34 -11.37
CA ARG A 12 11.94 -21.40 -12.41
C ARG A 12 10.53 -21.74 -12.90
N ILE A 13 10.24 -21.46 -14.16
CA ILE A 13 8.95 -21.68 -14.82
C ILE A 13 8.86 -23.16 -15.22
N LYS A 14 8.07 -23.95 -14.49
CA LYS A 14 7.40 -25.12 -15.10
C LYS A 14 6.36 -24.57 -16.08
N ARG A 15 6.21 -25.16 -17.28
CA ARG A 15 5.25 -24.74 -18.31
C ARG A 15 3.84 -24.51 -17.71
N GLY A 16 3.60 -23.32 -17.23
CA GLY A 16 2.37 -22.80 -16.66
C GLY A 16 2.34 -21.31 -16.90
N LEU A 17 1.16 -20.73 -17.01
CA LEU A 17 0.95 -19.31 -17.23
C LEU A 17 1.86 -18.49 -16.30
N LEU A 18 2.65 -17.58 -16.87
CA LEU A 18 3.47 -16.64 -16.09
C LEU A 18 2.54 -15.80 -15.19
N LYS A 19 2.66 -15.95 -13.87
CA LYS A 19 1.90 -15.13 -12.92
C LYS A 19 2.67 -13.86 -12.63
N LEU A 20 2.05 -12.73 -12.90
CA LEU A 20 2.57 -11.42 -12.53
C LEU A 20 2.07 -11.06 -11.13
N LEU A 21 2.99 -10.65 -10.26
CA LEU A 21 2.68 -10.22 -8.89
C LEU A 21 2.94 -8.73 -8.78
N PHE A 22 1.93 -7.98 -8.38
CA PHE A 22 2.02 -6.56 -8.09
C PHE A 22 1.87 -6.30 -6.59
N PHE A 23 2.68 -5.41 -6.07
CA PHE A 23 2.68 -5.00 -4.66
C PHE A 23 2.51 -3.49 -4.63
N ILE A 24 1.39 -3.01 -4.10
CA ILE A 24 1.00 -1.60 -4.23
C ILE A 24 0.48 -1.04 -2.91
N ASP A 25 0.73 0.26 -2.68
CA ASP A 25 0.27 1.02 -1.50
C ASP A 25 -1.00 1.83 -1.84
N ILE A 26 -2.01 1.13 -2.35
CA ILE A 26 -3.36 1.69 -2.52
C ILE A 26 -4.41 0.59 -2.33
N PRO A 27 -5.68 0.92 -2.00
CA PRO A 27 -6.74 -0.07 -1.91
C PRO A 27 -6.92 -0.88 -3.18
N VAL A 28 -6.90 -2.23 -3.05
CA VAL A 28 -7.02 -3.16 -4.18
C VAL A 28 -8.45 -3.67 -4.32
N ILE A 29 -8.99 -4.33 -3.29
CA ILE A 29 -10.34 -4.86 -3.32
C ILE A 29 -11.27 -3.93 -2.54
N LEU A 30 -12.30 -3.45 -3.23
CA LEU A 30 -13.25 -2.50 -2.67
C LEU A 30 -14.43 -3.23 -2.01
N SER A 31 -14.94 -2.63 -0.93
CA SER A 31 -16.14 -3.07 -0.20
C SER A 31 -17.31 -2.14 -0.53
N GLU A 32 -18.52 -2.69 -0.53
CA GLU A 32 -19.75 -1.91 -0.55
C GLU A 32 -20.00 -1.22 0.79
N VAL A 33 -19.35 -1.70 1.84
CA VAL A 33 -19.45 -1.15 3.20
C VAL A 33 -18.21 -0.33 3.53
N MET A 34 -18.42 0.80 4.16
CA MET A 34 -17.36 1.74 4.51
C MET A 34 -17.41 2.06 6.01
N PRO A 35 -16.26 2.10 6.70
CA PRO A 35 -14.94 1.74 6.23
C PRO A 35 -14.74 0.22 6.13
N ARG A 36 -13.86 -0.25 5.22
CA ARG A 36 -13.51 -1.67 5.11
C ARG A 36 -12.92 -2.19 6.43
N GLN A 37 -13.15 -3.47 6.74
CA GLN A 37 -12.55 -4.12 7.91
C GLN A 37 -11.02 -4.03 7.90
N ALA A 38 -10.39 -4.18 6.74
CA ALA A 38 -8.93 -4.02 6.58
C ALA A 38 -8.44 -2.65 7.04
N ASP A 39 -9.12 -1.56 6.62
CA ASP A 39 -8.77 -0.20 7.01
C ASP A 39 -8.94 0.04 8.51
N GLN A 40 -10.01 -0.50 9.10
CA GLN A 40 -10.27 -0.38 10.54
C GLN A 40 -9.17 -1.08 11.37
N LEU A 41 -8.79 -2.29 10.97
CA LEU A 41 -7.72 -3.07 11.62
C LEU A 41 -6.36 -2.40 11.45
N ALA A 42 -6.05 -1.89 10.26
CA ALA A 42 -4.82 -1.14 9.99
C ALA A 42 -4.72 0.09 10.91
N ARG A 43 -5.79 0.87 11.02
CA ARG A 43 -5.86 2.04 11.94
C ARG A 43 -5.67 1.65 13.39
N LYS A 44 -6.27 0.53 13.83
CA LYS A 44 -6.09 0.01 15.19
C LYS A 44 -4.63 -0.36 15.47
N LEU A 45 -3.98 -1.06 14.53
CA LEU A 45 -2.57 -1.45 14.66
C LEU A 45 -1.61 -0.25 14.65
N LEU A 46 -1.91 0.77 13.86
CA LEU A 46 -1.10 1.98 13.76
C LEU A 46 -1.38 3.02 14.85
N SER A 47 -2.48 2.87 15.60
CA SER A 47 -2.79 3.70 16.78
C SER A 47 -2.61 5.21 16.51
N LYS A 48 -1.63 5.87 17.08
CA LYS A 48 -1.32 7.31 16.90
C LYS A 48 -1.02 7.69 15.43
N LYS A 49 -0.70 6.72 14.56
CA LYS A 49 -0.50 6.89 13.12
C LYS A 49 -1.71 6.45 12.28
N ALA A 50 -2.88 6.24 12.88
CA ALA A 50 -4.11 5.82 12.21
C ALA A 50 -4.50 6.72 11.02
N SER A 51 -4.14 8.01 11.05
CA SER A 51 -4.39 8.96 9.97
C SER A 51 -3.60 8.66 8.68
N SER A 52 -2.55 7.82 8.74
CA SER A 52 -1.83 7.38 7.54
C SER A 52 -2.61 6.37 6.70
N VAL A 53 -3.66 5.75 7.28
CA VAL A 53 -4.51 4.80 6.57
C VAL A 53 -5.63 5.56 5.88
N PHE A 54 -5.62 5.59 4.57
CA PHE A 54 -6.75 6.10 3.80
C PHE A 54 -7.96 5.18 3.96
N THR A 55 -9.14 5.78 3.97
CA THR A 55 -10.37 4.99 3.87
C THR A 55 -10.61 4.66 2.42
N ALA A 56 -10.61 3.37 2.08
CA ALA A 56 -10.90 2.94 0.72
C ALA A 56 -12.29 3.42 0.28
N PRO A 57 -12.45 3.90 -0.97
CA PRO A 57 -13.77 4.24 -1.49
C PRO A 57 -14.61 2.97 -1.67
N THR A 58 -15.93 3.15 -1.70
CA THR A 58 -16.82 2.14 -2.26
C THR A 58 -16.81 2.21 -3.80
N PRO A 59 -17.24 1.16 -4.53
CA PRO A 59 -17.45 1.23 -5.97
C PRO A 59 -18.35 2.41 -6.36
N GLU A 60 -19.46 2.66 -5.63
CA GLU A 60 -20.35 3.80 -5.87
C GLU A 60 -19.62 5.15 -5.79
N MET A 61 -18.71 5.32 -4.83
CA MET A 61 -17.90 6.54 -4.74
C MET A 61 -16.92 6.66 -5.91
N LEU A 62 -16.29 5.55 -6.29
CA LEU A 62 -15.29 5.50 -7.36
C LEU A 62 -15.90 5.89 -8.72
N ASP A 63 -17.19 5.59 -8.94
CA ASP A 63 -17.92 5.88 -10.16
C ASP A 63 -18.41 7.35 -10.25
N GLN A 64 -18.26 8.12 -9.19
CA GLN A 64 -18.70 9.51 -9.22
C GLN A 64 -17.86 10.38 -10.18
N PRO A 65 -18.48 11.31 -10.90
CA PRO A 65 -17.80 12.12 -11.92
C PRO A 65 -16.88 13.21 -11.32
N ASN A 66 -17.09 13.61 -10.08
CA ASN A 66 -16.30 14.64 -9.42
C ASN A 66 -16.23 14.43 -7.89
N TYR A 67 -15.33 15.19 -7.27
CA TYR A 67 -15.07 15.14 -5.84
C TYR A 67 -16.33 15.43 -5.00
N GLU A 68 -17.11 16.43 -5.38
CA GLU A 68 -18.30 16.88 -4.62
C GLU A 68 -19.31 15.73 -4.51
N LYS A 69 -19.61 15.06 -5.61
CA LYS A 69 -20.55 13.92 -5.63
C LYS A 69 -19.99 12.72 -4.86
N ALA A 70 -18.72 12.38 -5.04
CA ALA A 70 -18.09 11.31 -4.27
C ALA A 70 -18.07 11.61 -2.77
N SER A 71 -17.82 12.86 -2.39
CA SER A 71 -17.84 13.32 -1.00
C SER A 71 -19.26 13.29 -0.38
N LEU A 72 -20.31 13.56 -1.18
CA LEU A 72 -21.69 13.41 -0.73
C LEU A 72 -22.05 11.94 -0.46
N VAL A 73 -21.62 11.02 -1.32
CA VAL A 73 -21.78 9.57 -1.08
C VAL A 73 -21.07 9.16 0.21
N SER A 74 -19.82 9.58 0.42
CA SER A 74 -19.08 9.33 1.66
C SER A 74 -19.83 9.84 2.88
N LYS A 75 -20.33 11.09 2.80
CA LYS A 75 -21.11 11.70 3.90
C LYS A 75 -22.39 10.92 4.22
N LYS A 76 -23.07 10.39 3.19
CA LYS A 76 -24.26 9.55 3.36
C LYS A 76 -23.93 8.22 4.04
N LEU A 77 -22.80 7.59 3.69
CA LEU A 77 -22.41 6.26 4.18
C LEU A 77 -21.82 6.29 5.59
N ILE A 78 -20.97 7.26 5.91
CA ILE A 78 -20.22 7.31 7.18
C ILE A 78 -20.31 8.65 7.93
N GLY A 79 -21.21 9.54 7.53
CA GLY A 79 -21.40 10.85 8.16
C GLY A 79 -20.26 11.84 7.96
N LYS A 80 -19.25 11.53 7.14
CA LYS A 80 -18.06 12.35 6.92
C LYS A 80 -17.75 12.50 5.44
N SER A 81 -17.32 13.70 5.03
CA SER A 81 -16.77 13.93 3.71
C SER A 81 -15.44 13.22 3.53
N MET A 82 -15.14 12.81 2.30
CA MET A 82 -13.83 12.24 1.97
C MET A 82 -12.76 13.36 1.89
N SER A 83 -11.49 12.98 2.06
CA SER A 83 -10.37 13.92 1.84
C SER A 83 -10.06 14.09 0.36
N LEU A 84 -9.55 15.27 -0.02
CA LEU A 84 -9.03 15.49 -1.38
C LEU A 84 -7.89 14.53 -1.73
N GLN A 85 -7.05 14.16 -0.75
CA GLN A 85 -5.99 13.17 -0.97
C GLN A 85 -6.56 11.81 -1.37
N SER A 86 -7.67 11.38 -0.74
CA SER A 86 -8.36 10.14 -1.14
C SER A 86 -8.92 10.25 -2.57
N TRP A 87 -9.49 11.39 -2.94
CA TRP A 87 -9.99 11.63 -4.28
C TRP A 87 -8.89 11.51 -5.35
N TYR A 88 -7.71 12.06 -5.10
CA TYR A 88 -6.58 11.97 -6.04
C TYR A 88 -6.03 10.55 -6.23
N LEU A 89 -6.42 9.59 -5.39
CA LEU A 89 -6.10 8.18 -5.58
C LEU A 89 -7.08 7.46 -6.53
N PHE A 90 -8.26 8.01 -6.79
CA PHE A 90 -9.31 7.35 -7.59
C PHE A 90 -8.84 6.92 -8.99
N PRO A 91 -8.11 7.72 -9.77
CA PRO A 91 -7.59 7.27 -11.06
C PRO A 91 -6.72 6.02 -10.92
N LYS A 92 -5.80 6.00 -9.94
CA LYS A 92 -4.92 4.85 -9.70
C LYS A 92 -5.70 3.61 -9.23
N ILE A 93 -6.72 3.80 -8.38
CA ILE A 93 -7.59 2.71 -7.94
C ILE A 93 -8.36 2.14 -9.15
N LYS A 94 -8.88 2.98 -10.04
CA LYS A 94 -9.55 2.55 -11.28
C LYS A 94 -8.61 1.74 -12.17
N ASP A 95 -7.37 2.20 -12.35
CA ASP A 95 -6.36 1.47 -13.12
C ASP A 95 -6.11 0.07 -12.54
N VAL A 96 -6.03 -0.05 -11.21
CA VAL A 96 -5.91 -1.34 -10.54
C VAL A 96 -7.15 -2.19 -10.75
N GLN A 97 -8.38 -1.64 -10.60
CA GLN A 97 -9.61 -2.39 -10.87
C GLN A 97 -9.62 -2.98 -12.29
N ASN A 98 -9.10 -2.24 -13.28
CA ASN A 98 -9.03 -2.67 -14.67
C ASN A 98 -8.11 -3.88 -14.91
N ILE A 99 -7.15 -4.14 -14.03
CA ILE A 99 -6.23 -5.28 -14.19
C ILE A 99 -6.61 -6.50 -13.33
N LEU A 100 -7.52 -6.36 -12.38
CA LEU A 100 -7.89 -7.45 -11.47
C LEU A 100 -8.61 -8.61 -12.15
N HIS A 101 -9.17 -8.42 -13.33
CA HIS A 101 -9.87 -9.47 -14.08
C HIS A 101 -8.93 -10.42 -14.84
N TYR A 102 -7.63 -10.10 -14.96
CA TYR A 102 -6.67 -10.99 -15.63
C TYR A 102 -6.24 -12.12 -14.68
N GLU A 103 -6.49 -13.37 -15.05
CA GLU A 103 -6.18 -14.55 -14.22
C GLU A 103 -4.71 -14.74 -13.89
N ASN A 104 -3.83 -14.23 -14.77
CA ASN A 104 -2.39 -14.31 -14.59
C ASN A 104 -1.82 -13.15 -13.74
N ILE A 105 -2.66 -12.24 -13.26
CA ILE A 105 -2.27 -11.11 -12.42
C ILE A 105 -2.76 -11.33 -11.00
N LYS A 106 -1.87 -11.13 -10.03
CA LYS A 106 -2.22 -11.06 -8.61
C LYS A 106 -1.68 -9.77 -8.03
N VAL A 107 -2.57 -9.00 -7.42
CA VAL A 107 -2.23 -7.73 -6.78
C VAL A 107 -2.35 -7.88 -5.27
N PHE A 108 -1.33 -7.44 -4.55
CA PHE A 108 -1.31 -7.38 -3.09
C PHE A 108 -1.34 -5.92 -2.64
N GLU A 109 -2.27 -5.60 -1.76
CA GLU A 109 -2.32 -4.31 -1.07
C GLU A 109 -1.34 -4.34 0.11
N ILE A 110 -0.35 -3.46 0.10
CA ILE A 110 0.64 -3.34 1.16
C ILE A 110 0.60 -1.92 1.70
N HIS A 111 0.59 -1.78 3.02
CA HIS A 111 0.64 -0.49 3.67
C HIS A 111 2.03 -0.25 4.30
N PRO A 112 2.84 0.70 3.79
CA PRO A 112 4.22 0.92 4.23
C PRO A 112 4.40 1.09 5.74
N GLU A 113 3.54 1.86 6.40
CA GLU A 113 3.65 2.07 7.86
C GLU A 113 3.36 0.79 8.66
N LEU A 114 2.50 -0.13 8.17
CA LEU A 114 2.31 -1.46 8.79
C LEU A 114 3.55 -2.32 8.58
N SER A 115 4.13 -2.28 7.39
CA SER A 115 5.36 -3.00 7.08
C SER A 115 6.53 -2.49 7.93
N PHE A 116 6.70 -1.17 8.08
CA PHE A 116 7.70 -0.60 9.00
C PHE A 116 7.43 -0.96 10.47
N ARG A 117 6.17 -0.99 10.90
CA ARG A 117 5.80 -1.45 12.23
C ARG A 117 6.24 -2.91 12.46
N ALA A 118 5.96 -3.80 11.51
CA ALA A 118 6.38 -5.20 11.59
C ALA A 118 7.91 -5.34 11.58
N MET A 119 8.60 -4.58 10.72
CA MET A 119 10.07 -4.52 10.67
C MET A 119 10.68 -3.99 11.97
N ASN A 120 9.97 -3.13 12.68
CA ASN A 120 10.36 -2.53 13.97
C ASN A 120 9.83 -3.32 15.20
N ASN A 121 9.78 -4.65 15.11
CA ASN A 121 9.31 -5.53 16.17
C ASN A 121 7.92 -5.12 16.72
N GLU A 122 6.97 -4.93 15.82
CA GLU A 122 5.57 -4.57 16.09
C GLU A 122 5.40 -3.20 16.80
N LYS A 123 6.40 -2.32 16.77
CA LYS A 123 6.36 -0.99 17.35
C LYS A 123 6.13 0.07 16.25
N VAL A 124 5.10 0.89 16.44
CA VAL A 124 4.79 2.00 15.52
C VAL A 124 5.90 3.05 15.58
N ILE A 125 6.38 3.49 14.42
CA ILE A 125 7.31 4.61 14.31
C ILE A 125 6.48 5.90 14.36
N LEU A 126 6.63 6.68 15.43
CA LEU A 126 5.83 7.89 15.65
C LEU A 126 6.34 9.08 14.83
N GLU A 127 7.61 9.11 14.57
CA GLU A 127 8.29 10.16 13.82
C GLU A 127 7.77 10.20 12.37
N SER A 128 7.50 11.43 11.90
CA SER A 128 7.00 11.62 10.53
C SER A 128 8.07 11.22 9.52
N LYS A 129 7.70 10.46 8.49
CA LYS A 129 8.61 10.10 7.38
C LYS A 129 9.14 11.32 6.62
N LYS A 130 8.56 12.51 6.84
CA LYS A 130 8.98 13.79 6.23
C LYS A 130 10.03 14.53 7.06
N THR A 131 10.35 14.07 8.28
CA THR A 131 11.40 14.62 9.11
C THR A 131 12.68 13.80 8.95
N ASP A 132 13.82 14.43 9.17
CA ASP A 132 15.15 13.76 9.12
C ASP A 132 15.23 12.59 10.10
N GLU A 133 14.66 12.73 11.29
CA GLU A 133 14.62 11.67 12.29
C GLU A 133 13.77 10.47 11.79
N GLY A 134 12.56 10.72 11.33
CA GLY A 134 11.69 9.66 10.82
C GLY A 134 12.24 8.98 9.56
N PHE A 135 12.97 9.72 8.73
CA PHE A 135 13.72 9.17 7.60
C PHE A 135 14.86 8.25 8.08
N LYS A 136 15.71 8.73 9.00
CA LYS A 136 16.86 7.96 9.53
C LYS A 136 16.43 6.67 10.20
N ILE A 137 15.34 6.69 10.99
CA ILE A 137 14.81 5.48 11.63
C ILE A 137 14.41 4.45 10.57
N ARG A 138 13.61 4.83 9.57
CA ARG A 138 13.14 3.91 8.52
C ARG A 138 14.29 3.38 7.67
N LYS A 139 15.24 4.25 7.29
CA LYS A 139 16.45 3.86 6.55
C LYS A 139 17.28 2.84 7.35
N SER A 140 17.54 3.10 8.64
CA SER A 140 18.28 2.16 9.50
C SER A 140 17.61 0.78 9.63
N LEU A 141 16.28 0.72 9.63
CA LEU A 141 15.56 -0.54 9.62
C LEU A 141 15.76 -1.29 8.30
N LEU A 142 15.67 -0.60 7.17
CA LEU A 142 15.89 -1.17 5.85
C LEU A 142 17.33 -1.66 5.66
N ASP A 143 18.32 -0.89 6.11
CA ASP A 143 19.74 -1.24 6.02
C ASP A 143 20.05 -2.58 6.71
N LYS A 144 19.34 -2.94 7.79
CA LYS A 144 19.48 -4.23 8.47
C LYS A 144 18.96 -5.42 7.67
N HIS A 145 18.03 -5.18 6.75
CA HIS A 145 17.38 -6.23 5.96
C HIS A 145 17.89 -6.32 4.52
N PHE A 146 18.57 -5.27 4.05
CA PHE A 146 19.12 -5.16 2.70
C PHE A 146 20.58 -4.73 2.79
N LEU A 147 21.49 -5.69 3.09
CA LEU A 147 22.90 -5.42 3.35
C LEU A 147 23.63 -4.73 2.19
N ASP A 148 23.24 -5.02 0.95
CA ASP A 148 23.85 -4.45 -0.26
C ASP A 148 23.08 -3.22 -0.78
N LEU A 149 22.14 -2.67 0.00
CA LEU A 149 21.32 -1.55 -0.42
C LEU A 149 22.13 -0.25 -0.39
N ASN A 150 22.36 0.31 -1.56
CA ASN A 150 22.89 1.66 -1.68
C ASN A 150 21.75 2.64 -1.98
N PHE A 151 21.22 3.28 -0.92
CA PHE A 151 20.14 4.25 -1.03
C PHE A 151 20.49 5.42 -1.95
N ASP A 152 21.73 5.92 -1.85
CA ASP A 152 22.17 7.07 -2.64
C ASP A 152 22.27 6.74 -4.13
N ALA A 153 22.70 5.52 -4.46
CA ALA A 153 22.71 5.04 -5.84
C ALA A 153 21.28 4.89 -6.41
N ILE A 154 20.29 4.57 -5.58
CA ILE A 154 18.88 4.59 -6.01
C ILE A 154 18.43 6.05 -6.17
N ARG A 155 18.72 6.88 -5.19
CA ARG A 155 18.31 8.29 -5.17
C ARG A 155 18.79 9.06 -6.41
N THR A 156 20.01 8.81 -6.88
CA THR A 156 20.58 9.49 -8.05
C THR A 156 19.87 9.17 -9.37
N LYS A 157 19.08 8.09 -9.43
CA LYS A 157 18.33 7.69 -10.64
C LYS A 157 17.07 8.51 -10.89
N TYR A 158 16.60 9.25 -9.89
CA TYR A 158 15.32 9.97 -9.95
C TYR A 158 15.49 11.43 -9.57
N GLN A 159 14.73 12.33 -10.18
CA GLN A 159 14.65 13.72 -9.75
C GLN A 159 13.77 13.85 -8.51
N LYS A 160 14.14 14.70 -7.54
CA LYS A 160 13.35 14.89 -6.31
C LYS A 160 11.91 15.38 -6.54
N LYS A 161 11.67 16.10 -7.64
CA LYS A 161 10.32 16.55 -8.00
C LYS A 161 9.39 15.39 -8.40
N ASP A 162 9.96 14.27 -8.90
CA ASP A 162 9.19 13.12 -9.39
C ASP A 162 9.07 12.02 -8.32
N VAL A 163 10.15 11.81 -7.53
CA VAL A 163 10.21 10.79 -6.48
C VAL A 163 10.90 11.39 -5.25
N MET A 164 10.19 11.50 -4.16
CA MET A 164 10.72 11.97 -2.88
C MET A 164 11.50 10.86 -2.17
N ASP A 165 12.36 11.21 -1.21
CA ASP A 165 13.17 10.25 -0.45
C ASP A 165 12.29 9.25 0.33
N ASN A 166 11.16 9.72 0.88
CA ASN A 166 10.19 8.84 1.55
C ASN A 166 9.50 7.87 0.59
N ASP A 167 9.34 8.20 -0.69
CA ASP A 167 8.73 7.30 -1.67
C ASP A 167 9.66 6.12 -1.96
N ILE A 168 10.99 6.37 -1.95
CA ILE A 168 11.99 5.30 -2.07
C ILE A 168 11.95 4.39 -0.84
N LEU A 169 11.85 4.94 0.38
CA LEU A 169 11.71 4.13 1.60
C LEU A 169 10.43 3.28 1.57
N ASP A 170 9.31 3.86 1.14
CA ASP A 170 8.04 3.16 1.03
C ASP A 170 8.14 2.01 0.00
N ALA A 171 8.77 2.24 -1.17
CA ALA A 171 9.00 1.20 -2.17
C ALA A 171 9.90 0.06 -1.63
N LEU A 172 10.94 0.39 -0.86
CA LEU A 172 11.84 -0.60 -0.27
C LEU A 172 11.16 -1.45 0.82
N VAL A 173 10.33 -0.87 1.67
CA VAL A 173 9.59 -1.65 2.66
C VAL A 173 8.48 -2.48 2.02
N VAL A 174 7.89 -2.04 0.91
CA VAL A 174 6.98 -2.86 0.09
C VAL A 174 7.72 -4.06 -0.49
N LEU A 175 8.95 -3.88 -1.00
CA LEU A 175 9.81 -4.99 -1.46
C LEU A 175 10.12 -5.98 -0.34
N TRP A 176 10.38 -5.50 0.88
CA TRP A 176 10.57 -6.37 2.05
C TRP A 176 9.32 -7.21 2.35
N SER A 177 8.13 -6.59 2.30
CA SER A 177 6.87 -7.33 2.46
C SER A 177 6.64 -8.34 1.34
N ALA A 178 6.99 -8.00 0.10
CA ALA A 178 6.94 -8.92 -1.04
C ALA A 178 7.82 -10.16 -0.80
N LYS A 179 9.04 -9.98 -0.28
CA LYS A 179 9.92 -11.11 0.11
C LYS A 179 9.29 -11.96 1.21
N ARG A 180 8.63 -11.35 2.19
CA ARG A 180 7.90 -12.09 3.24
C ARG A 180 6.73 -12.89 2.69
N ILE A 181 5.97 -12.33 1.73
CA ILE A 181 4.91 -13.06 1.04
C ILE A 181 5.47 -14.29 0.33
N ALA A 182 6.56 -14.13 -0.41
CA ALA A 182 7.21 -15.23 -1.13
C ALA A 182 7.71 -16.35 -0.18
N ASN A 183 8.09 -16.00 1.05
CA ASN A 183 8.58 -16.92 2.07
C ASN A 183 7.50 -17.40 3.06
N ASN A 184 6.21 -17.09 2.82
CA ASN A 184 5.09 -17.39 3.71
C ASN A 184 5.24 -16.82 5.15
N GLN A 185 5.88 -15.66 5.27
CA GLN A 185 6.15 -14.99 6.55
C GLN A 185 5.33 -13.71 6.74
N ALA A 186 4.55 -13.30 5.73
CA ALA A 186 3.77 -12.09 5.78
C ALA A 186 2.53 -12.23 6.70
N SER A 187 2.13 -11.11 7.26
CA SER A 187 0.89 -10.98 8.02
C SER A 187 -0.21 -10.38 7.14
N TYR A 188 -1.45 -10.81 7.37
CA TYR A 188 -2.64 -10.42 6.61
C TYR A 188 -3.70 -9.88 7.55
N ILE A 189 -4.32 -8.77 7.20
CA ILE A 189 -5.46 -8.19 7.93
C ILE A 189 -6.60 -7.80 7.00
N PRO A 190 -7.84 -8.24 7.32
CA PRO A 190 -8.21 -9.24 8.34
C PRO A 190 -7.64 -10.63 8.00
N LYS A 191 -7.54 -11.53 8.97
CA LYS A 191 -7.13 -12.93 8.72
C LYS A 191 -8.15 -13.68 7.84
N ILE A 192 -9.42 -13.39 8.06
CA ILE A 192 -10.55 -13.91 7.27
C ILE A 192 -11.22 -12.69 6.63
N PRO A 193 -11.01 -12.45 5.33
CA PRO A 193 -11.57 -11.30 4.64
C PRO A 193 -13.03 -11.53 4.21
N GLU A 194 -13.82 -10.47 4.14
CA GLU A 194 -15.19 -10.47 3.64
C GLU A 194 -15.29 -10.85 2.16
N LYS A 195 -14.31 -10.46 1.37
CA LYS A 195 -14.16 -10.85 -0.05
C LYS A 195 -12.75 -11.43 -0.26
N PRO A 196 -12.57 -12.38 -1.17
CA PRO A 196 -11.24 -12.92 -1.47
C PRO A 196 -10.21 -11.80 -1.73
N ASN A 197 -9.05 -11.91 -1.11
CA ASN A 197 -7.94 -10.95 -1.23
C ASN A 197 -8.22 -9.51 -0.74
N MET A 198 -9.36 -9.24 -0.07
CA MET A 198 -9.63 -7.94 0.56
C MET A 198 -8.87 -7.83 1.89
N GLN A 199 -7.56 -7.74 1.77
CA GLN A 199 -6.62 -7.74 2.89
C GLN A 199 -5.49 -6.75 2.64
N ILE A 200 -5.01 -6.11 3.70
CA ILE A 200 -3.71 -5.44 3.70
C ILE A 200 -2.67 -6.44 4.19
N VAL A 201 -1.53 -6.49 3.50
CA VAL A 201 -0.42 -7.42 3.76
C VAL A 201 0.80 -6.64 4.24
N TYR A 202 1.56 -7.22 5.20
CA TYR A 202 2.78 -6.59 5.73
C TYR A 202 3.76 -7.60 6.34
#